data_39419cac05e216b8b80d498c57a758f9
#
_entry.id   39419cac05e216b8b80d498c57a758f9
#
_cell.length_a   1.000
_cell.length_b   1.000
_cell.length_c   1.000
_cell.angle_alpha   90.00
_cell.angle_beta   90.00
_cell.angle_gamma   90.00
#
_symmetry.space_group_name_H-M   'P 1'
#
loop_
_entity.id
_entity.type
_entity.pdbx_description
1 polymer ?
#
loop_
_entity_poly.entity_id
_entity_poly.type
_entity_poly.pdbx_seq_one_letter_code
_entity_poly.pdbx_strand_id
1 'polypeptide(L)'
;MLICWSVGRAPSTRSIPPDRGTPLCRLGGWLSAAAAALNRPMGMEMAKLIYAALASLDGYVEDEAGTFDWAAPDEEVHAFVNDLERSIGTYLYGRRMYETMVFWEDVSIEADEPPVFWDYAEIWRAAQKVVFSRTLETVSSARTRIEREFDRDAVRQLKQSSGSDISVGGAELAGRAMAAGLIDECHLFLCPVVVGGGKRALPDSIRAQLELLDERRFDSGVVHLHYRVGV
;
A
#
# COMPACT_ATOMS: atom_id res chain seq x y z
N MET A 1 -0.32 0.59 4.73
CA MET A 1 1.07 0.35 5.18
C MET A 1 1.04 -0.87 6.06
N LEU A 2 1.20 -2.00 5.49
CA LEU A 2 0.94 -3.20 6.24
C LEU A 2 2.19 -3.88 6.77
N ILE A 3 3.35 -3.75 6.16
CA ILE A 3 4.51 -4.46 6.69
C ILE A 3 5.78 -3.68 6.35
N CYS A 4 6.29 -2.93 7.30
CA CYS A 4 7.68 -2.53 7.33
C CYS A 4 8.28 -3.06 8.63
N TRP A 5 9.11 -4.07 8.54
CA TRP A 5 9.86 -4.54 9.67
C TRP A 5 11.10 -3.67 9.85
N SER A 6 11.28 -3.12 11.05
CA SER A 6 12.56 -2.53 11.43
C SER A 6 13.58 -3.64 11.70
N VAL A 7 14.26 -4.04 10.64
CA VAL A 7 15.56 -4.67 10.84
C VAL A 7 16.46 -3.57 11.39
N GLY A 8 16.83 -3.64 12.66
CA GLY A 8 17.77 -2.74 13.29
C GLY A 8 19.17 -2.83 12.68
N ARG A 9 19.33 -2.31 11.49
CA ARG A 9 20.61 -1.99 10.85
C ARG A 9 20.43 -0.79 9.95
N ALA A 10 21.11 0.29 10.29
CA ALA A 10 21.30 1.42 9.41
C ALA A 10 21.92 0.95 8.07
N PRO A 11 21.42 1.41 6.91
CA PRO A 11 22.01 1.07 5.63
C PRO A 11 23.40 1.69 5.54
N SER A 12 24.43 0.86 5.35
CA SER A 12 25.77 1.32 4.96
C SER A 12 25.66 1.91 3.55
N THR A 13 26.01 3.18 3.41
CA THR A 13 26.11 3.91 2.15
C THR A 13 27.10 3.20 1.22
N ARG A 14 26.61 2.47 0.23
CA ARG A 14 27.38 2.10 -0.96
C ARG A 14 27.04 3.08 -2.07
N SER A 15 28.03 3.85 -2.46
CA SER A 15 28.03 4.70 -3.63
C SER A 15 27.90 3.86 -4.90
N ILE A 16 26.87 4.12 -5.71
CA ILE A 16 26.67 3.54 -7.04
C ILE A 16 27.28 4.52 -8.06
N PRO A 17 28.11 4.06 -9.02
CA PRO A 17 28.62 4.91 -10.07
C PRO A 17 27.55 5.24 -11.12
N PRO A 18 27.63 6.41 -11.80
CA PRO A 18 26.59 6.83 -12.74
C PRO A 18 26.73 6.09 -14.08
N ASP A 19 25.68 5.39 -14.47
CA ASP A 19 25.55 4.91 -15.85
C ASP A 19 24.79 5.93 -16.69
N ARG A 20 25.40 6.24 -17.87
CA ARG A 20 24.88 7.22 -18.83
C ARG A 20 24.00 6.49 -19.83
N GLY A 21 22.68 6.59 -19.68
CA GLY A 21 21.70 6.10 -20.64
C GLY A 21 20.63 7.15 -20.95
N THR A 22 20.56 7.54 -22.20
CA THR A 22 19.73 8.59 -22.82
C THR A 22 18.21 8.38 -22.55
N PRO A 23 17.41 9.42 -22.28
CA PRO A 23 15.97 9.27 -22.07
C PRO A 23 15.21 9.22 -23.39
N LEU A 24 14.56 8.12 -23.69
CA LEU A 24 13.48 8.06 -24.68
C LEU A 24 12.16 8.31 -23.98
N CYS A 25 11.64 9.51 -24.15
CA CYS A 25 10.30 9.94 -23.77
C CYS A 25 9.27 9.07 -24.50
N ARG A 26 8.56 8.17 -23.80
CA ARG A 26 7.39 7.48 -24.34
C ARG A 26 6.12 8.00 -23.69
N LEU A 27 5.47 8.93 -24.37
CA LEU A 27 4.05 9.20 -24.26
C LEU A 27 3.30 7.97 -24.80
N GLY A 28 2.81 7.09 -23.96
CA GLY A 28 2.15 5.87 -24.46
C GLY A 28 1.37 5.02 -23.45
N GLY A 29 1.32 5.39 -22.17
CA GLY A 29 0.74 4.51 -21.12
C GLY A 29 -0.80 4.49 -21.04
N TRP A 30 -1.49 5.55 -21.44
CA TRP A 30 -2.95 5.68 -21.23
C TRP A 30 -3.83 5.09 -22.33
N LEU A 31 -3.32 4.97 -23.55
CA LEU A 31 -4.09 4.41 -24.68
C LEU A 31 -4.34 2.89 -24.56
N SER A 32 -3.53 2.17 -23.79
CA SER A 32 -3.70 0.73 -23.57
C SER A 32 -4.82 0.40 -22.57
N ALA A 33 -5.04 1.25 -21.56
CA ALA A 33 -6.07 1.03 -20.54
C ALA A 33 -7.50 1.22 -21.09
N ALA A 34 -7.68 2.18 -22.02
CA ALA A 34 -8.99 2.42 -22.64
C ALA A 34 -9.43 1.28 -23.56
N ALA A 35 -8.48 0.58 -24.21
CA ALA A 35 -8.79 -0.57 -25.05
C ALA A 35 -9.16 -1.81 -24.23
N ALA A 36 -8.63 -1.97 -23.03
CA ALA A 36 -8.97 -3.07 -22.12
C ALA A 36 -10.37 -2.93 -21.51
N ALA A 37 -10.82 -1.69 -21.27
CA ALA A 37 -12.16 -1.40 -20.71
C ALA A 37 -13.31 -1.80 -21.65
N LEU A 38 -13.08 -1.81 -22.97
CA LEU A 38 -14.10 -2.14 -23.96
C LEU A 38 -14.33 -3.66 -24.14
N ASN A 39 -13.50 -4.52 -23.56
CA ASN A 39 -13.55 -5.96 -23.75
C ASN A 39 -13.85 -6.75 -22.47
N ARG A 40 -14.40 -6.10 -21.44
CA ARG A 40 -14.74 -6.76 -20.17
C ARG A 40 -16.04 -7.55 -20.34
N PRO A 41 -16.09 -8.85 -20.04
CA PRO A 41 -17.35 -9.61 -20.06
C PRO A 41 -18.35 -9.00 -19.07
N MET A 42 -19.61 -8.85 -19.50
CA MET A 42 -20.70 -8.38 -18.65
C MET A 42 -20.83 -9.28 -17.43
N GLY A 43 -20.59 -8.71 -16.22
CA GLY A 43 -20.70 -9.43 -14.94
C GLY A 43 -19.43 -9.44 -14.09
N MET A 44 -18.30 -8.91 -14.54
CA MET A 44 -17.13 -8.74 -13.66
C MET A 44 -17.34 -7.54 -12.74
N GLU A 45 -17.34 -7.78 -11.45
CA GLU A 45 -17.33 -6.75 -10.41
C GLU A 45 -16.15 -5.79 -10.62
N MET A 46 -16.34 -4.49 -10.36
CA MET A 46 -15.24 -3.53 -10.45
C MET A 46 -14.20 -3.85 -9.39
N ALA A 47 -12.91 -3.68 -9.73
CA ALA A 47 -11.85 -3.82 -8.76
C ALA A 47 -12.06 -2.86 -7.59
N LYS A 48 -11.88 -3.35 -6.37
CA LYS A 48 -11.95 -2.54 -5.16
C LYS A 48 -10.68 -1.74 -4.99
N LEU A 49 -10.81 -0.53 -4.44
CA LEU A 49 -9.69 0.22 -3.88
C LEU A 49 -9.72 0.04 -2.36
N ILE A 50 -8.72 -0.63 -1.84
CA ILE A 50 -8.63 -1.05 -0.45
C ILE A 50 -7.57 -0.22 0.25
N TYR A 51 -7.90 0.30 1.43
CA TYR A 51 -6.93 0.91 2.33
C TYR A 51 -6.70 0.00 3.52
N ALA A 52 -5.45 -0.38 3.76
CA ALA A 52 -5.08 -1.17 4.91
C ALA A 52 -3.97 -0.49 5.71
N ALA A 53 -4.08 -0.50 7.05
CA ALA A 53 -3.10 0.13 7.94
C ALA A 53 -2.99 -0.60 9.27
N LEU A 54 -1.74 -0.75 9.76
CA LEU A 54 -1.48 -0.97 11.18
C LEU A 54 -1.49 0.40 11.87
N ALA A 55 -2.18 0.48 12.97
CA ALA A 55 -2.32 1.72 13.74
C ALA A 55 -2.24 1.44 15.25
N SER A 56 -1.78 2.42 16.01
CA SER A 56 -1.93 2.39 17.46
C SER A 56 -3.41 2.41 17.87
N LEU A 57 -3.72 2.02 19.09
CA LEU A 57 -5.09 2.04 19.61
C LEU A 57 -5.72 3.43 19.57
N ASP A 58 -4.90 4.49 19.69
CA ASP A 58 -5.32 5.88 19.57
C ASP A 58 -5.25 6.45 18.13
N GLY A 59 -5.03 5.55 17.12
CA GLY A 59 -5.29 5.82 15.71
C GLY A 59 -4.16 6.44 14.91
N TYR A 60 -2.91 6.20 15.27
CA TYR A 60 -1.73 6.72 14.55
C TYR A 60 -0.98 5.60 13.82
N VAL A 61 -0.43 5.87 12.64
CA VAL A 61 0.42 4.95 11.86
C VAL A 61 1.92 5.18 12.09
N GLU A 62 2.29 6.32 12.63
CA GLU A 62 3.62 6.68 13.09
C GLU A 62 3.47 7.70 14.24
N ASP A 63 4.38 7.69 15.19
CA ASP A 63 4.40 8.63 16.32
C ASP A 63 4.93 10.03 15.90
N GLU A 64 5.05 10.96 16.85
CA GLU A 64 5.56 12.31 16.58
C GLU A 64 7.01 12.34 16.09
N ALA A 65 7.82 11.33 16.42
CA ALA A 65 9.17 11.16 15.91
C ALA A 65 9.22 10.53 14.51
N GLY A 66 8.07 10.08 13.98
CA GLY A 66 7.95 9.39 12.70
C GLY A 66 8.36 7.91 12.78
N THR A 67 8.39 7.34 13.99
CA THR A 67 8.67 5.92 14.19
C THR A 67 7.39 5.09 14.25
N PHE A 68 7.50 3.81 13.89
CA PHE A 68 6.39 2.85 13.86
C PHE A 68 6.83 1.43 14.23
N ASP A 69 7.95 1.29 14.92
CA ASP A 69 8.53 0.00 15.32
C ASP A 69 7.57 -0.82 16.19
N TRP A 70 6.73 -0.13 16.97
CA TRP A 70 5.68 -0.70 17.79
C TRP A 70 4.56 -1.40 16.96
N ALA A 71 4.49 -1.15 15.67
CA ALA A 71 3.51 -1.74 14.76
C ALA A 71 4.03 -2.99 14.02
N ALA A 72 5.22 -3.49 14.37
CA ALA A 72 5.77 -4.69 13.74
C ALA A 72 4.83 -5.89 13.99
N PRO A 73 4.27 -6.50 12.92
CA PRO A 73 3.36 -7.63 13.06
C PRO A 73 4.14 -8.89 13.51
N ASP A 74 3.52 -9.71 14.34
CA ASP A 74 3.97 -11.06 14.55
C ASP A 74 3.67 -11.96 13.34
N GLU A 75 4.11 -13.20 13.37
CA GLU A 75 3.95 -14.13 12.26
C GLU A 75 2.47 -14.42 11.93
N GLU A 76 1.59 -14.45 12.96
CA GLU A 76 0.16 -14.69 12.74
C GLU A 76 -0.49 -13.52 12.00
N VAL A 77 -0.26 -12.29 12.46
CA VAL A 77 -0.75 -11.07 11.80
C VAL A 77 -0.16 -10.95 10.39
N HIS A 78 1.14 -11.25 10.23
CA HIS A 78 1.82 -11.17 8.95
C HIS A 78 1.22 -12.15 7.93
N ALA A 79 1.01 -13.40 8.32
CA ALA A 79 0.38 -14.41 7.46
C ALA A 79 -1.03 -14.00 7.03
N PHE A 80 -1.82 -13.45 7.95
CA PHE A 80 -3.16 -12.95 7.63
C PHE A 80 -3.12 -11.78 6.65
N VAL A 81 -2.15 -10.87 6.80
CA VAL A 81 -1.95 -9.77 5.84
C VAL A 81 -1.55 -10.30 4.47
N ASN A 82 -0.67 -11.29 4.39
CA ASN A 82 -0.31 -11.91 3.12
C ASN A 82 -1.55 -12.45 2.39
N ASP A 83 -2.45 -13.11 3.12
CA ASP A 83 -3.69 -13.64 2.54
C ASP A 83 -4.60 -12.53 2.00
N LEU A 84 -4.71 -11.39 2.69
CA LEU A 84 -5.44 -10.22 2.19
C LEU A 84 -4.80 -9.63 0.92
N GLU A 85 -3.48 -9.54 0.89
CA GLU A 85 -2.75 -8.90 -0.20
C GLU A 85 -2.65 -9.78 -1.47
N ARG A 86 -2.99 -11.08 -1.40
CA ARG A 86 -2.99 -11.99 -2.57
C ARG A 86 -3.96 -11.55 -3.67
N SER A 87 -5.04 -10.88 -3.33
CA SER A 87 -6.00 -10.36 -4.31
C SER A 87 -5.53 -9.08 -5.00
N ILE A 88 -4.48 -8.44 -4.46
CA ILE A 88 -4.00 -7.14 -4.92
C ILE A 88 -3.12 -7.28 -6.16
N GLY A 89 -3.58 -6.74 -7.27
CA GLY A 89 -2.80 -6.68 -8.50
C GLY A 89 -2.05 -5.35 -8.71
N THR A 90 -2.43 -4.29 -7.97
CA THR A 90 -1.80 -2.98 -8.09
C THR A 90 -1.73 -2.26 -6.76
N TYR A 91 -0.54 -1.72 -6.45
CA TYR A 91 -0.32 -0.84 -5.30
C TYR A 91 -0.25 0.62 -5.73
N LEU A 92 -0.94 1.48 -5.01
CA LEU A 92 -0.85 2.94 -5.14
C LEU A 92 -0.07 3.48 -3.94
N TYR A 93 1.07 4.09 -4.16
CA TYR A 93 1.95 4.60 -3.11
C TYR A 93 2.22 6.10 -3.26
N GLY A 94 2.29 6.81 -2.14
CA GLY A 94 3.04 8.05 -2.07
C GLY A 94 4.55 7.77 -2.01
N ARG A 95 5.38 8.80 -2.24
CA ARG A 95 6.85 8.66 -2.27
C ARG A 95 7.40 7.95 -1.04
N ARG A 96 7.11 8.45 0.18
CA ARG A 96 7.65 7.86 1.42
C ARG A 96 7.27 6.40 1.59
N MET A 97 6.02 6.09 1.27
CA MET A 97 5.53 4.72 1.31
C MET A 97 6.28 3.81 0.34
N TYR A 98 6.52 4.28 -0.89
CA TYR A 98 7.33 3.55 -1.85
C TYR A 98 8.77 3.33 -1.36
N GLU A 99 9.41 4.39 -0.83
CA GLU A 99 10.76 4.31 -0.27
C GLU A 99 10.87 3.30 0.88
N THR A 100 9.80 3.09 1.62
CA THR A 100 9.70 2.06 2.66
C THR A 100 9.49 0.66 2.05
N MET A 101 8.56 0.54 1.10
CA MET A 101 8.15 -0.76 0.55
C MET A 101 9.13 -1.32 -0.48
N VAL A 102 9.98 -0.50 -1.08
CA VAL A 102 10.98 -0.97 -2.05
C VAL A 102 11.98 -1.96 -1.45
N PHE A 103 12.08 -2.02 -0.14
CA PHE A 103 12.81 -3.07 0.59
C PHE A 103 12.45 -4.48 0.08
N TRP A 104 11.19 -4.72 -0.24
CA TRP A 104 10.69 -6.03 -0.69
C TRP A 104 11.18 -6.44 -2.09
N GLU A 105 11.71 -5.49 -2.89
CA GLU A 105 12.30 -5.82 -4.19
C GLU A 105 13.60 -6.59 -4.04
N ASP A 106 14.47 -6.13 -3.12
CA ASP A 106 15.85 -6.61 -3.01
C ASP A 106 16.08 -7.47 -1.76
N VAL A 107 15.03 -7.73 -0.97
CA VAL A 107 15.18 -8.58 0.21
C VAL A 107 15.76 -9.93 -0.23
N SER A 108 17.01 -10.16 0.14
CA SER A 108 17.67 -11.44 -0.09
C SER A 108 17.26 -12.41 1.00
N ILE A 109 17.00 -13.65 0.59
CA ILE A 109 16.55 -14.73 1.45
C ILE A 109 17.75 -15.15 2.33
N GLU A 110 17.66 -14.79 3.61
CA GLU A 110 18.50 -15.44 4.59
C GLU A 110 17.76 -16.68 5.10
N ALA A 111 18.47 -17.78 5.31
CA ALA A 111 17.86 -19.08 5.62
C ALA A 111 17.07 -19.09 6.95
N ASP A 112 17.26 -18.05 7.77
CA ASP A 112 16.65 -17.92 9.10
C ASP A 112 15.41 -17.03 9.14
N GLU A 113 15.00 -16.42 8.00
CA GLU A 113 13.81 -15.57 7.98
C GLU A 113 12.52 -16.40 7.92
N PRO A 114 11.45 -15.96 8.60
CA PRO A 114 10.17 -16.68 8.59
C PRO A 114 9.59 -16.81 7.16
N PRO A 115 8.94 -17.93 6.82
CA PRO A 115 8.35 -18.15 5.50
C PRO A 115 7.37 -17.05 5.05
N VAL A 116 6.68 -16.40 5.98
CA VAL A 116 5.74 -15.30 5.70
C VAL A 116 6.41 -14.09 5.04
N PHE A 117 7.72 -13.88 5.27
CA PHE A 117 8.52 -12.83 4.63
C PHE A 117 8.67 -13.04 3.14
N TRP A 118 8.96 -14.28 2.76
CA TRP A 118 9.15 -14.69 1.36
C TRP A 118 7.88 -14.56 0.59
N ASP A 119 6.84 -15.07 1.18
CA ASP A 119 5.51 -15.04 0.64
C ASP A 119 5.05 -13.60 0.36
N TYR A 120 5.27 -12.68 1.30
CA TYR A 120 4.95 -11.27 1.07
C TYR A 120 5.82 -10.64 -0.03
N ALA A 121 7.12 -10.93 -0.03
CA ALA A 121 8.03 -10.41 -1.06
C ALA A 121 7.59 -10.86 -2.47
N GLU A 122 7.15 -12.11 -2.62
CA GLU A 122 6.62 -12.62 -3.90
C GLU A 122 5.33 -11.91 -4.29
N ILE A 123 4.38 -11.73 -3.37
CA ILE A 123 3.13 -10.99 -3.59
C ILE A 123 3.45 -9.57 -4.06
N TRP A 124 4.32 -8.87 -3.34
CA TRP A 124 4.66 -7.49 -3.65
C TRP A 124 5.37 -7.35 -5.01
N ARG A 125 6.33 -8.23 -5.31
CA ARG A 125 7.07 -8.24 -6.61
C ARG A 125 6.15 -8.53 -7.78
N ALA A 126 5.16 -9.39 -7.61
CA ALA A 126 4.22 -9.77 -8.66
C ALA A 126 3.29 -8.62 -9.07
N ALA A 127 2.91 -7.75 -8.14
CA ALA A 127 1.97 -6.66 -8.37
C ALA A 127 2.56 -5.49 -9.16
N GLN A 128 1.70 -4.71 -9.82
CA GLN A 128 2.04 -3.41 -10.39
C GLN A 128 2.15 -2.36 -9.27
N LYS A 129 3.00 -1.36 -9.42
CA LYS A 129 3.13 -0.25 -8.48
C LYS A 129 2.99 1.08 -9.21
N VAL A 130 2.18 1.99 -8.66
CA VAL A 130 2.02 3.36 -9.13
C VAL A 130 2.45 4.30 -8.02
N VAL A 131 3.50 5.07 -8.23
CA VAL A 131 4.07 5.97 -7.23
C VAL A 131 3.71 7.40 -7.57
N PHE A 132 2.91 8.03 -6.72
CA PHE A 132 2.55 9.44 -6.87
C PHE A 132 3.60 10.33 -6.24
N SER A 133 4.41 10.98 -7.08
CA SER A 133 5.48 11.87 -6.61
C SER A 133 5.87 12.92 -7.64
N ARG A 134 5.94 14.18 -7.19
CA ARG A 134 6.44 15.30 -8.00
C ARG A 134 7.98 15.34 -8.08
N THR A 135 8.66 14.75 -7.10
CA THR A 135 10.10 14.89 -6.88
C THR A 135 10.90 13.62 -7.09
N LEU A 136 10.26 12.44 -7.07
CA LEU A 136 10.94 11.18 -7.35
C LEU A 136 11.24 11.11 -8.85
N GLU A 137 12.50 10.95 -9.22
CA GLU A 137 12.92 10.93 -10.63
C GLU A 137 12.93 9.52 -11.19
N THR A 138 13.39 8.55 -10.41
CA THR A 138 13.55 7.15 -10.81
C THR A 138 13.00 6.20 -9.75
N VAL A 139 12.66 5.00 -10.18
CA VAL A 139 12.26 3.88 -9.32
C VAL A 139 13.26 2.73 -9.49
N SER A 140 13.50 1.98 -8.42
CA SER A 140 14.44 0.86 -8.40
C SER A 140 13.75 -0.51 -8.46
N SER A 141 12.41 -0.55 -8.36
CA SER A 141 11.65 -1.80 -8.41
C SER A 141 11.01 -2.06 -9.77
N ALA A 142 10.87 -3.35 -10.11
CA ALA A 142 10.17 -3.80 -11.31
C ALA A 142 8.67 -3.46 -11.26
N ARG A 143 8.03 -3.43 -12.42
CA ARG A 143 6.57 -3.20 -12.56
C ARG A 143 6.10 -1.91 -11.88
N THR A 144 6.97 -0.88 -11.82
CA THR A 144 6.70 0.38 -11.13
C THR A 144 6.71 1.54 -12.11
N ARG A 145 5.74 2.44 -11.98
CA ARG A 145 5.70 3.70 -12.72
C ARG A 145 5.48 4.88 -11.78
N ILE A 146 5.94 6.05 -12.20
CA ILE A 146 5.75 7.30 -11.47
C ILE A 146 4.62 8.08 -12.13
N GLU A 147 3.68 8.56 -11.32
CA GLU A 147 2.67 9.54 -11.70
C GLU A 147 2.93 10.84 -10.93
N ARG A 148 2.86 11.97 -11.62
CA ARG A 148 3.24 13.26 -11.02
C ARG A 148 2.18 13.82 -10.08
N GLU A 149 0.92 13.48 -10.31
CA GLU A 149 -0.22 13.96 -9.53
C GLU A 149 -1.22 12.82 -9.29
N PHE A 150 -1.90 12.90 -8.16
CA PHE A 150 -3.03 12.03 -7.87
C PHE A 150 -4.26 12.57 -8.62
N ASP A 151 -4.63 11.90 -9.69
CA ASP A 151 -5.84 12.18 -10.45
C ASP A 151 -6.92 11.15 -10.09
N ARG A 152 -8.04 11.65 -9.52
CA ARG A 152 -9.17 10.82 -9.10
C ARG A 152 -9.83 10.08 -10.27
N ASP A 153 -9.90 10.72 -11.44
CA ASP A 153 -10.57 10.12 -12.60
C ASP A 153 -9.69 9.03 -13.22
N ALA A 154 -8.37 9.21 -13.22
CA ALA A 154 -7.41 8.18 -13.60
C ALA A 154 -7.48 6.97 -12.65
N VAL A 155 -7.59 7.18 -11.35
CA VAL A 155 -7.76 6.08 -10.37
C VAL A 155 -9.11 5.37 -10.57
N ARG A 156 -10.19 6.11 -10.85
CA ARG A 156 -11.49 5.52 -11.18
C ARG A 156 -11.44 4.66 -12.45
N GLN A 157 -10.75 5.13 -13.49
CA GLN A 157 -10.52 4.34 -14.70
C GLN A 157 -9.67 3.10 -14.42
N LEU A 158 -8.66 3.21 -13.56
CA LEU A 158 -7.85 2.07 -13.14
C LEU A 158 -8.72 1.01 -12.45
N LYS A 159 -9.60 1.39 -11.52
CA LYS A 159 -10.57 0.47 -10.89
C LYS A 159 -11.47 -0.22 -11.93
N GLN A 160 -11.92 0.51 -12.94
CA GLN A 160 -12.80 -0.04 -13.98
C GLN A 160 -12.08 -1.02 -14.91
N SER A 161 -10.78 -0.82 -15.16
CA SER A 161 -9.99 -1.62 -16.10
C SER A 161 -9.16 -2.73 -15.42
N SER A 162 -8.98 -2.67 -14.11
CA SER A 162 -8.20 -3.68 -13.38
C SER A 162 -8.95 -5.01 -13.30
N GLY A 163 -8.21 -6.10 -13.49
CA GLY A 163 -8.72 -7.46 -13.27
C GLY A 163 -8.55 -7.97 -11.83
N SER A 164 -7.91 -7.19 -10.97
CA SER A 164 -7.60 -7.52 -9.58
C SER A 164 -7.79 -6.28 -8.73
N ASP A 165 -7.93 -6.46 -7.42
CA ASP A 165 -8.09 -5.36 -6.49
C ASP A 165 -6.84 -4.47 -6.42
N ILE A 166 -7.02 -3.27 -5.91
CA ILE A 166 -6.02 -2.22 -5.81
C ILE A 166 -5.86 -1.85 -4.34
N SER A 167 -4.63 -1.80 -3.85
CA SER A 167 -4.33 -1.33 -2.50
C SER A 167 -3.73 0.07 -2.54
N VAL A 168 -4.16 0.96 -1.63
CA VAL A 168 -3.54 2.26 -1.44
C VAL A 168 -2.75 2.28 -0.14
N GLY A 169 -1.44 2.53 -0.25
CA GLY A 169 -0.53 2.62 0.89
C GLY A 169 -0.11 4.03 1.24
N GLY A 170 -0.06 4.30 2.54
CA GLY A 170 0.27 5.59 3.12
C GLY A 170 -0.96 6.45 3.42
N ALA A 171 -1.08 6.90 4.67
CA ALA A 171 -2.26 7.60 5.19
C ALA A 171 -2.61 8.89 4.42
N GLU A 172 -1.62 9.64 3.93
CA GLU A 172 -1.86 10.87 3.16
C GLU A 172 -2.53 10.58 1.80
N LEU A 173 -2.02 9.57 1.07
CA LEU A 173 -2.60 9.19 -0.22
C LEU A 173 -3.97 8.55 -0.03
N ALA A 174 -4.11 7.69 0.96
CA ALA A 174 -5.39 7.09 1.34
C ALA A 174 -6.42 8.16 1.74
N GLY A 175 -6.00 9.19 2.48
CA GLY A 175 -6.84 10.34 2.81
C GLY A 175 -7.35 11.07 1.56
N ARG A 176 -6.50 11.30 0.56
CA ARG A 176 -6.92 11.88 -0.72
C ARG A 176 -7.91 10.99 -1.48
N ALA A 177 -7.65 9.68 -1.51
CA ALA A 177 -8.53 8.72 -2.14
C ALA A 177 -9.90 8.64 -1.43
N MET A 178 -9.90 8.69 -0.09
CA MET A 178 -11.12 8.71 0.71
C MET A 178 -11.92 9.99 0.50
N ALA A 179 -11.26 11.16 0.47
CA ALA A 179 -11.90 12.45 0.16
C ALA A 179 -12.50 12.48 -1.24
N ALA A 180 -11.95 11.72 -2.17
CA ALA A 180 -12.47 11.58 -3.53
C ALA A 180 -13.57 10.52 -3.66
N GLY A 181 -13.97 9.83 -2.56
CA GLY A 181 -14.96 8.76 -2.57
C GLY A 181 -14.52 7.54 -3.38
N LEU A 182 -13.23 7.21 -3.36
CA LEU A 182 -12.67 6.13 -4.18
C LEU A 182 -12.41 4.85 -3.39
N ILE A 183 -12.26 4.95 -2.04
CA ILE A 183 -12.03 3.80 -1.17
C ILE A 183 -13.33 3.00 -1.03
N ASP A 184 -13.27 1.71 -1.29
CA ASP A 184 -14.38 0.79 -1.12
C ASP A 184 -14.33 0.07 0.23
N GLU A 185 -13.14 -0.34 0.64
CA GLU A 185 -12.92 -1.09 1.88
C GLU A 185 -11.72 -0.57 2.66
N CYS A 186 -11.81 -0.71 3.97
CA CYS A 186 -10.76 -0.30 4.89
C CYS A 186 -10.46 -1.43 5.88
N HIS A 187 -9.20 -1.82 6.00
CA HIS A 187 -8.70 -2.78 6.97
C HIS A 187 -7.81 -2.05 7.98
N LEU A 188 -8.23 -2.03 9.24
CA LEU A 188 -7.47 -1.45 10.34
C LEU A 188 -6.98 -2.54 11.27
N PHE A 189 -5.68 -2.61 11.49
CA PHE A 189 -5.04 -3.47 12.47
C PHE A 189 -4.66 -2.60 13.66
N LEU A 190 -5.44 -2.68 14.74
CA LEU A 190 -5.21 -1.89 15.95
C LEU A 190 -4.23 -2.62 16.85
N CYS A 191 -3.03 -2.06 16.96
CA CYS A 191 -2.00 -2.55 17.88
C CYS A 191 -2.33 -2.14 19.32
N PRO A 192 -2.05 -2.99 20.33
CA PRO A 192 -2.35 -2.71 21.74
C PRO A 192 -1.34 -1.71 22.34
N VAL A 193 -1.18 -0.54 21.73
CA VAL A 193 -0.27 0.53 22.13
C VAL A 193 -0.95 1.89 21.96
N VAL A 194 -0.61 2.84 22.82
CA VAL A 194 -1.00 4.24 22.75
C VAL A 194 0.27 5.07 22.56
N VAL A 195 0.33 5.88 21.50
CA VAL A 195 1.52 6.68 21.15
C VAL A 195 1.33 8.18 21.46
N GLY A 196 0.09 8.63 21.63
CA GLY A 196 -0.24 9.99 22.10
C GLY A 196 -0.22 11.09 21.03
N GLY A 197 0.31 10.84 19.85
CA GLY A 197 0.41 11.79 18.74
C GLY A 197 1.12 11.21 17.53
N GLY A 198 1.16 11.99 16.43
CA GLY A 198 1.84 11.58 15.22
C GLY A 198 0.96 11.64 13.97
N LYS A 199 1.18 10.76 13.01
CA LYS A 199 0.40 10.70 11.77
C LYS A 199 -0.81 9.79 11.93
N ARG A 200 -2.01 10.33 11.73
CA ARG A 200 -3.26 9.58 11.83
C ARG A 200 -3.41 8.55 10.72
N ALA A 201 -3.96 7.38 11.08
CA ALA A 201 -4.36 6.34 10.14
C ALA A 201 -5.52 6.81 9.24
N LEU A 202 -6.52 7.45 9.83
CA LEU A 202 -7.66 8.02 9.14
C LEU A 202 -7.55 9.55 9.07
N PRO A 203 -8.00 10.18 7.98
CA PRO A 203 -7.85 11.62 7.78
C PRO A 203 -8.77 12.43 8.72
N ASP A 204 -8.28 13.57 9.22
CA ASP A 204 -9.00 14.41 10.20
C ASP A 204 -10.24 15.14 9.67
N SER A 205 -10.34 15.36 8.36
CA SER A 205 -11.34 16.27 7.77
C SER A 205 -12.41 15.56 6.95
N ILE A 206 -12.52 14.25 7.07
CA ILE A 206 -13.46 13.44 6.28
C ILE A 206 -14.49 12.83 7.21
N ARG A 207 -15.75 12.96 6.81
CA ARG A 207 -16.85 12.22 7.41
C ARG A 207 -17.28 11.11 6.46
N ALA A 208 -17.07 9.86 6.86
CA ALA A 208 -17.55 8.68 6.16
C ALA A 208 -18.34 7.80 7.12
N GLN A 209 -19.33 7.09 6.60
CA GLN A 209 -19.98 6.01 7.34
C GLN A 209 -19.26 4.70 7.00
N LEU A 210 -19.04 3.87 8.00
CA LEU A 210 -18.40 2.59 7.87
C LEU A 210 -19.36 1.49 8.29
N GLU A 211 -19.46 0.45 7.47
CA GLU A 211 -20.20 -0.77 7.76
C GLU A 211 -19.20 -1.86 8.12
N LEU A 212 -19.24 -2.39 9.34
CA LEU A 212 -18.39 -3.49 9.76
C LEU A 212 -18.73 -4.75 8.97
N LEU A 213 -17.78 -5.29 8.26
CA LEU A 213 -17.90 -6.52 7.47
C LEU A 213 -17.35 -7.73 8.23
N ASP A 214 -16.20 -7.55 8.92
CA ASP A 214 -15.52 -8.61 9.64
C ASP A 214 -14.62 -8.04 10.75
N GLU A 215 -14.33 -8.86 11.76
CA GLU A 215 -13.39 -8.55 12.82
C GLU A 215 -12.58 -9.80 13.21
N ARG A 216 -11.33 -9.59 13.64
CA ARG A 216 -10.49 -10.66 14.15
C ARG A 216 -9.58 -10.17 15.27
N ARG A 217 -9.51 -10.94 16.34
CA ARG A 217 -8.49 -10.79 17.38
C ARG A 217 -7.36 -11.79 17.15
N PHE A 218 -6.12 -11.31 17.27
CA PHE A 218 -4.89 -12.10 17.23
C PHE A 218 -4.34 -12.36 18.64
N ASP A 219 -3.51 -13.37 18.78
CA ASP A 219 -2.92 -13.73 20.07
C ASP A 219 -2.00 -12.64 20.64
N SER A 220 -1.36 -11.85 19.77
CA SER A 220 -0.58 -10.66 20.15
C SER A 220 -1.39 -9.51 20.76
N GLY A 221 -2.73 -9.61 20.70
CA GLY A 221 -3.63 -8.55 21.14
C GLY A 221 -3.95 -7.53 20.05
N VAL A 222 -3.39 -7.67 18.85
CA VAL A 222 -3.83 -6.90 17.67
C VAL A 222 -5.28 -7.26 17.36
N VAL A 223 -6.07 -6.24 16.98
CA VAL A 223 -7.44 -6.41 16.51
C VAL A 223 -7.54 -5.91 15.08
N HIS A 224 -7.95 -6.77 14.17
CA HIS A 224 -8.27 -6.41 12.80
C HIS A 224 -9.74 -6.05 12.68
N LEU A 225 -10.03 -4.95 12.01
CA LEU A 225 -11.38 -4.48 11.67
C LEU A 225 -11.47 -4.28 10.16
N HIS A 226 -12.43 -4.93 9.54
CA HIS A 226 -12.71 -4.80 8.12
C HIS A 226 -14.02 -4.04 7.90
N TYR A 227 -13.93 -2.91 7.23
CA TYR A 227 -15.09 -2.05 6.95
C TYR A 227 -15.30 -1.85 5.46
N ARG A 228 -16.57 -1.81 5.05
CA ARG A 228 -16.99 -1.14 3.82
C ARG A 228 -17.09 0.35 4.08
N VAL A 229 -16.57 1.16 3.15
CA VAL A 229 -16.66 2.61 3.21
C VAL A 229 -17.92 3.04 2.45
N GLY A 230 -18.91 3.57 3.19
CA GLY A 230 -20.12 4.14 2.64
C GLY A 230 -19.89 5.56 2.10
N VAL A 231 -20.59 5.92 1.03
CA VAL A 231 -20.62 7.27 0.47
C VAL A 231 -21.75 8.07 1.11
#